data_7b3b049729c0f7f911c9dd7a1068628a
#
_entry.id   7b3b049729c0f7f911c9dd7a1068628a
#
_cell.length_a   1.000
_cell.length_b   1.000
_cell.length_c   1.000
_cell.angle_alpha   90.00
_cell.angle_beta   90.00
_cell.angle_gamma   90.00
#
_symmetry.space_group_name_H-M   'P 1'
#
loop_
_entity.id
_entity.type
_entity.pdbx_description
1 polymer ?
#
loop_
_entity_poly.entity_id
_entity_poly.type
_entity_poly.pdbx_seq_one_letter_code
_entity_poly.pdbx_strand_id
1 'polypeptide(L)'
;YNLIKIPNLEIYELKTPNNLKYFYAKQPFRLGVQKNIECTNSSEQIYAEKYKIIFDNLNIYSKKFLKKINLKYIVMCENLSISGINTAGIPDHLMKTLIIDLKFNKKYFERVIHHELFHVINDGFKHLFNEDEWISFNDKNFKYAGCSVCSKKLGLETYQSTNGFFTEYSKTIPS
;
A
#
# COMPACT_ATOMS: atom_id res chain seq x y z
N TYR A 1 -11.74 1.72 15.08
CA TYR A 1 -12.47 2.25 13.91
C TYR A 1 -13.24 1.10 13.26
N ASN A 2 -14.51 1.33 12.97
CA ASN A 2 -15.33 0.39 12.19
C ASN A 2 -15.53 1.01 10.81
N LEU A 3 -14.93 0.42 9.76
CA LEU A 3 -15.03 0.92 8.38
C LEU A 3 -16.48 1.10 7.91
N ILE A 4 -17.40 0.25 8.39
CA ILE A 4 -18.83 0.36 8.08
C ILE A 4 -19.43 1.67 8.61
N LYS A 5 -18.78 2.31 9.58
CA LYS A 5 -19.22 3.58 10.19
C LYS A 5 -18.50 4.81 9.64
N ILE A 6 -17.58 4.63 8.68
CA ILE A 6 -16.94 5.78 8.04
C ILE A 6 -17.94 6.38 7.05
N PRO A 7 -18.34 7.64 7.23
CA PRO A 7 -19.16 8.33 6.25
C PRO A 7 -18.46 8.29 4.88
N ASN A 8 -19.23 8.18 3.81
CA ASN A 8 -18.75 8.19 2.43
C ASN A 8 -18.04 6.91 1.94
N LEU A 9 -17.91 5.88 2.76
CA LEU A 9 -17.55 4.54 2.32
C LEU A 9 -18.78 3.65 2.22
N GLU A 10 -18.88 2.93 1.11
CA GLU A 10 -19.92 1.91 0.90
C GLU A 10 -19.31 0.54 0.65
N ILE A 11 -20.12 -0.48 0.90
CA ILE A 11 -19.77 -1.88 0.70
C ILE A 11 -19.79 -2.16 -0.79
N TYR A 12 -18.69 -2.72 -1.34
CA TYR A 12 -18.62 -3.25 -2.68
C TYR A 12 -18.86 -4.76 -2.67
N GLU A 13 -18.09 -5.50 -1.88
CA GLU A 13 -18.19 -6.96 -1.77
C GLU A 13 -17.79 -7.42 -0.35
N LEU A 14 -18.64 -8.21 0.29
CA LEU A 14 -18.40 -8.72 1.66
C LEU A 14 -18.00 -10.19 1.72
N LYS A 15 -18.31 -10.96 0.67
CA LYS A 15 -18.15 -12.41 0.66
C LYS A 15 -17.18 -12.83 -0.44
N THR A 16 -15.91 -12.87 -0.13
CA THR A 16 -14.87 -13.34 -1.06
C THR A 16 -14.26 -14.66 -0.57
N PRO A 17 -13.70 -15.50 -1.47
CA PRO A 17 -13.09 -16.79 -1.11
C PRO A 17 -12.01 -16.67 -0.04
N ASN A 18 -11.18 -15.63 -0.12
CA ASN A 18 -10.10 -15.37 0.84
C ASN A 18 -10.53 -14.54 2.05
N ASN A 19 -11.83 -14.22 2.16
CA ASN A 19 -12.44 -13.48 3.27
C ASN A 19 -12.06 -11.99 3.38
N LEU A 20 -11.46 -11.41 2.34
CA LEU A 20 -11.33 -9.96 2.23
C LEU A 20 -12.70 -9.33 1.99
N LYS A 21 -12.87 -8.13 2.51
CA LYS A 21 -14.08 -7.31 2.30
C LYS A 21 -13.69 -6.03 1.59
N TYR A 22 -14.45 -5.68 0.57
CA TYR A 22 -14.15 -4.55 -0.29
C TYR A 22 -15.14 -3.42 -0.04
N PHE A 23 -14.59 -2.22 0.01
CA PHE A 23 -15.33 -0.97 0.14
C PHE A 23 -14.88 -0.01 -0.95
N TYR A 24 -15.71 0.95 -1.28
CA TYR A 24 -15.36 2.00 -2.21
C TYR A 24 -15.77 3.37 -1.67
N ALA A 25 -15.09 4.42 -2.12
CA ALA A 25 -15.45 5.79 -1.81
C ALA A 25 -16.67 6.20 -2.65
N LYS A 26 -17.80 6.44 -2.02
CA LYS A 26 -18.98 7.00 -2.67
C LYS A 26 -18.86 8.49 -2.88
N GLN A 27 -18.17 9.16 -1.96
CA GLN A 27 -17.89 10.58 -1.98
C GLN A 27 -16.47 10.81 -1.46
N PRO A 28 -15.85 11.97 -1.71
CA PRO A 28 -14.58 12.31 -1.10
C PRO A 28 -14.61 12.18 0.42
N PHE A 29 -13.58 11.59 0.99
CA PHE A 29 -13.48 11.46 2.44
C PHE A 29 -12.09 11.85 2.95
N ARG A 30 -12.05 12.17 4.23
CA ARG A 30 -10.84 12.49 4.97
C ARG A 30 -10.82 11.71 6.28
N LEU A 31 -9.69 11.07 6.57
CA LEU A 31 -9.48 10.32 7.82
C LEU A 31 -8.26 10.88 8.55
N GLY A 32 -8.35 10.88 9.89
CA GLY A 32 -7.23 11.27 10.77
C GLY A 32 -7.10 12.78 10.96
N VAL A 33 -6.37 13.15 12.00
CA VAL A 33 -6.13 14.54 12.40
C VAL A 33 -4.68 14.94 12.16
N GLN A 34 -3.73 14.07 12.51
CA GLN A 34 -2.29 14.34 12.36
C GLN A 34 -1.73 13.85 11.02
N LYS A 35 -2.17 12.67 10.57
CA LYS A 35 -1.88 12.13 9.24
C LYS A 35 -3.20 12.07 8.48
N ASN A 36 -3.52 13.13 7.77
CA ASN A 36 -4.75 13.19 7.00
C ASN A 36 -4.63 12.29 5.78
N ILE A 37 -5.45 11.25 5.75
CA ILE A 37 -5.67 10.43 4.57
C ILE A 37 -6.85 11.07 3.83
N GLU A 38 -6.64 11.44 2.59
CA GLU A 38 -7.66 12.04 1.72
C GLU A 38 -7.79 11.22 0.45
N CYS A 39 -9.02 11.05 -0.01
CA CYS A 39 -9.33 10.26 -1.18
C CYS A 39 -10.63 10.73 -1.81
N THR A 40 -10.75 10.58 -3.12
CA THR A 40 -11.95 10.93 -3.87
C THR A 40 -12.68 9.67 -4.38
N ASN A 41 -13.94 9.84 -4.74
CA ASN A 41 -14.70 8.82 -5.42
C ASN A 41 -14.28 8.67 -6.89
N SER A 42 -14.68 7.55 -7.48
CA SER A 42 -14.52 7.25 -8.90
C SER A 42 -15.86 6.88 -9.55
N SER A 43 -15.85 6.55 -10.83
CA SER A 43 -17.03 6.05 -11.54
C SER A 43 -17.27 4.57 -11.25
N GLU A 44 -18.52 4.12 -11.38
CA GLU A 44 -18.90 2.71 -11.22
C GLU A 44 -18.12 1.80 -12.16
N GLN A 45 -17.88 2.24 -13.40
CA GLN A 45 -17.12 1.49 -14.38
C GLN A 45 -15.66 1.27 -13.92
N ILE A 46 -15.01 2.30 -13.39
CA ILE A 46 -13.64 2.19 -12.88
C ILE A 46 -13.60 1.28 -11.64
N TYR A 47 -14.57 1.39 -10.75
CA TYR A 47 -14.65 0.49 -9.60
C TYR A 47 -14.78 -0.98 -10.04
N ALA A 48 -15.65 -1.28 -11.01
CA ALA A 48 -15.83 -2.64 -11.50
C ALA A 48 -14.55 -3.20 -12.15
N GLU A 49 -13.89 -2.40 -13.02
CA GLU A 49 -12.64 -2.79 -13.68
C GLU A 49 -11.54 -3.05 -12.65
N LYS A 50 -11.31 -2.09 -11.76
CA LYS A 50 -10.21 -2.15 -10.78
C LYS A 50 -10.46 -3.18 -9.69
N TYR A 51 -11.70 -3.34 -9.24
CA TYR A 51 -12.07 -4.42 -8.33
C TYR A 51 -11.66 -5.78 -8.88
N LYS A 52 -11.96 -6.06 -10.17
CA LYS A 52 -11.58 -7.33 -10.79
C LYS A 52 -10.07 -7.55 -10.75
N ILE A 53 -9.27 -6.54 -11.06
CA ILE A 53 -7.81 -6.63 -11.00
C ILE A 53 -7.33 -6.90 -9.57
N ILE A 54 -7.84 -6.14 -8.59
CA ILE A 54 -7.46 -6.32 -7.17
C ILE A 54 -7.87 -7.72 -6.70
N PHE A 55 -9.09 -8.13 -7.00
CA PHE A 55 -9.62 -9.43 -6.63
C PHE A 55 -8.77 -10.57 -7.20
N ASP A 56 -8.47 -10.56 -8.50
CA ASP A 56 -7.67 -11.60 -9.16
C ASP A 56 -6.26 -11.68 -8.53
N ASN A 57 -5.64 -10.55 -8.25
CA ASN A 57 -4.29 -10.48 -7.65
C ASN A 57 -4.26 -10.88 -6.18
N LEU A 58 -5.26 -10.53 -5.39
CA LEU A 58 -5.29 -10.86 -3.96
C LEU A 58 -5.88 -12.25 -3.66
N ASN A 59 -6.66 -12.81 -4.58
CA ASN A 59 -7.28 -14.13 -4.39
C ASN A 59 -6.28 -15.29 -4.51
N ILE A 60 -5.06 -15.04 -5.00
CA ILE A 60 -3.95 -16.02 -4.95
C ILE A 60 -3.48 -16.30 -3.51
N TYR A 61 -3.72 -15.38 -2.59
CA TYR A 61 -3.35 -15.52 -1.19
C TYR A 61 -4.43 -16.23 -0.38
N SER A 62 -4.04 -17.24 0.38
CA SER A 62 -4.99 -18.01 1.18
C SER A 62 -5.60 -17.18 2.31
N LYS A 63 -6.84 -17.51 2.69
CA LYS A 63 -7.52 -16.92 3.85
C LYS A 63 -6.68 -17.00 5.14
N LYS A 64 -5.96 -18.11 5.34
CA LYS A 64 -5.10 -18.31 6.50
C LYS A 64 -3.93 -17.34 6.50
N PHE A 65 -3.32 -17.12 5.34
CA PHE A 65 -2.22 -16.16 5.18
C PHE A 65 -2.67 -14.73 5.44
N LEU A 66 -3.74 -14.28 4.78
CA LEU A 66 -4.29 -12.92 4.95
C LEU A 66 -4.71 -12.63 6.39
N LYS A 67 -5.26 -13.65 7.08
CA LYS A 67 -5.54 -13.54 8.51
C LYS A 67 -4.27 -13.38 9.35
N LYS A 68 -3.19 -14.07 8.99
CA LYS A 68 -1.91 -14.02 9.72
C LYS A 68 -1.24 -12.65 9.61
N ILE A 69 -1.29 -12.02 8.44
CA ILE A 69 -0.81 -10.63 8.23
C ILE A 69 -1.83 -9.58 8.66
N ASN A 70 -2.94 -10.00 9.25
CA ASN A 70 -3.99 -9.12 9.77
C ASN A 70 -4.67 -8.21 8.73
N LEU A 71 -4.66 -8.59 7.44
CA LEU A 71 -5.40 -7.89 6.40
C LEU A 71 -6.85 -8.39 6.33
N LYS A 72 -7.81 -7.46 6.32
CA LYS A 72 -9.24 -7.78 6.32
C LYS A 72 -10.04 -6.96 5.32
N TYR A 73 -9.65 -5.72 5.09
CA TYR A 73 -10.41 -4.75 4.31
C TYR A 73 -9.57 -4.15 3.19
N ILE A 74 -10.20 -3.98 2.04
CA ILE A 74 -9.66 -3.21 0.91
C ILE A 74 -10.58 -2.02 0.70
N VAL A 75 -10.01 -0.83 0.58
CA VAL A 75 -10.74 0.40 0.26
C VAL A 75 -10.25 0.92 -1.08
N MET A 76 -11.19 1.11 -2.00
CA MET A 76 -10.95 1.58 -3.36
C MET A 76 -11.35 3.04 -3.49
N CYS A 77 -10.45 3.88 -3.98
CA CYS A 77 -10.72 5.30 -4.22
C CYS A 77 -9.72 5.90 -5.21
N GLU A 78 -9.85 7.15 -5.57
CA GLU A 78 -8.90 7.86 -6.43
C GLU A 78 -8.25 9.04 -5.72
N ASN A 79 -7.12 9.51 -6.26
CA ASN A 79 -6.37 10.66 -5.74
C ASN A 79 -6.01 10.51 -4.26
N LEU A 80 -5.55 9.31 -3.91
CA LEU A 80 -5.16 9.00 -2.54
C LEU A 80 -3.94 9.82 -2.12
N SER A 81 -4.05 10.47 -0.97
CA SER A 81 -2.94 11.22 -0.38
C SER A 81 -2.88 11.03 1.13
N ILE A 82 -1.69 11.18 1.70
CA ILE A 82 -1.44 11.24 3.13
C ILE A 82 -0.67 12.51 3.46
N SER A 83 -1.25 13.37 4.30
CA SER A 83 -0.69 14.68 4.65
C SER A 83 -0.31 15.51 3.42
N GLY A 84 -1.15 15.49 2.38
CA GLY A 84 -0.97 16.20 1.12
C GLY A 84 0.03 15.57 0.14
N ILE A 85 0.61 14.42 0.46
CA ILE A 85 1.53 13.68 -0.42
C ILE A 85 0.76 12.56 -1.11
N ASN A 86 0.70 12.59 -2.44
CA ASN A 86 0.06 11.53 -3.22
C ASN A 86 0.79 10.20 -3.03
N THR A 87 0.03 9.14 -2.85
CA THR A 87 0.53 7.78 -2.71
C THR A 87 -0.33 6.78 -3.47
N ALA A 88 0.26 5.66 -3.84
CA ALA A 88 -0.44 4.60 -4.58
C ALA A 88 -1.29 3.72 -3.67
N GLY A 89 -0.91 3.60 -2.40
CA GLY A 89 -1.64 2.86 -1.40
C GLY A 89 -1.24 3.27 0.02
N ILE A 90 -2.06 2.90 0.98
CA ILE A 90 -1.82 3.12 2.41
C ILE A 90 -2.24 1.86 3.17
N PRO A 91 -1.28 1.09 3.70
CA PRO A 91 -1.56 0.05 4.68
C PRO A 91 -1.90 0.68 6.03
N ASP A 92 -3.03 0.31 6.61
CA ASP A 92 -3.42 0.72 7.95
C ASP A 92 -3.64 -0.50 8.85
N HIS A 93 -2.66 -0.79 9.69
CA HIS A 93 -2.65 -1.96 10.56
C HIS A 93 -3.70 -1.89 11.67
N LEU A 94 -3.99 -0.70 12.15
CA LEU A 94 -5.01 -0.51 13.19
C LEU A 94 -6.41 -0.81 12.65
N MET A 95 -6.69 -0.41 11.43
CA MET A 95 -7.94 -0.69 10.74
C MET A 95 -7.94 -2.03 9.99
N LYS A 96 -6.81 -2.73 9.91
CA LYS A 96 -6.64 -3.99 9.14
C LYS A 96 -6.98 -3.80 7.66
N THR A 97 -6.58 -2.67 7.12
CA THR A 97 -7.05 -2.13 5.84
C THR A 97 -5.88 -1.82 4.93
N LEU A 98 -6.10 -2.05 3.65
CA LEU A 98 -5.29 -1.51 2.58
C LEU A 98 -6.17 -0.58 1.74
N ILE A 99 -5.80 0.70 1.69
CA ILE A 99 -6.45 1.70 0.83
C ILE A 99 -5.63 1.79 -0.45
N ILE A 100 -6.26 1.70 -1.62
CA ILE A 100 -5.59 1.66 -2.93
C ILE A 100 -6.14 2.77 -3.82
N ASP A 101 -5.22 3.52 -4.44
CA ASP A 101 -5.54 4.49 -5.48
C ASP A 101 -5.76 3.79 -6.83
N LEU A 102 -6.93 3.97 -7.43
CA LEU A 102 -7.35 3.32 -8.66
C LEU A 102 -6.81 3.98 -9.94
N LYS A 103 -6.15 5.12 -9.83
CA LYS A 103 -5.73 6.00 -10.93
C LYS A 103 -4.73 5.37 -11.90
N PHE A 104 -4.03 4.33 -11.51
CA PHE A 104 -2.93 3.76 -12.30
C PHE A 104 -3.40 2.87 -13.45
N ASN A 105 -2.62 2.83 -14.55
CA ASN A 105 -2.83 1.87 -15.63
C ASN A 105 -2.66 0.42 -15.14
N LYS A 106 -3.24 -0.54 -15.86
CA LYS A 106 -3.31 -1.95 -15.42
C LYS A 106 -1.97 -2.52 -14.98
N LYS A 107 -0.93 -2.42 -15.82
CA LYS A 107 0.40 -3.01 -15.54
C LYS A 107 1.05 -2.44 -14.30
N TYR A 108 0.96 -1.12 -14.10
CA TYR A 108 1.49 -0.46 -12.93
C TYR A 108 0.64 -0.75 -11.70
N PHE A 109 -0.67 -0.83 -11.87
CA PHE A 109 -1.62 -1.09 -10.81
C PHE A 109 -1.43 -2.49 -10.17
N GLU A 110 -1.20 -3.52 -10.97
CA GLU A 110 -0.85 -4.86 -10.45
C GLU A 110 0.40 -4.83 -9.57
N ARG A 111 1.43 -4.09 -9.98
CA ARG A 111 2.63 -3.90 -9.15
C ARG A 111 2.33 -3.18 -7.84
N VAL A 112 1.51 -2.14 -7.89
CA VAL A 112 1.09 -1.38 -6.70
C VAL A 112 0.39 -2.30 -5.70
N ILE A 113 -0.55 -3.14 -6.15
CA ILE A 113 -1.26 -4.07 -5.27
C ILE A 113 -0.29 -4.94 -4.47
N HIS A 114 0.69 -5.55 -5.14
CA HIS A 114 1.67 -6.42 -4.47
C HIS A 114 2.69 -5.62 -3.65
N HIS A 115 3.08 -4.43 -4.08
CA HIS A 115 3.96 -3.54 -3.33
C HIS A 115 3.33 -3.14 -1.99
N GLU A 116 2.09 -2.67 -2.02
CA GLU A 116 1.38 -2.27 -0.80
C GLU A 116 1.05 -3.47 0.10
N LEU A 117 0.74 -4.62 -0.50
CA LEU A 117 0.58 -5.85 0.26
C LEU A 117 1.88 -6.25 0.95
N PHE A 118 3.04 -6.01 0.32
CA PHE A 118 4.34 -6.29 0.95
C PHE A 118 4.55 -5.48 2.22
N HIS A 119 4.14 -4.22 2.26
CA HIS A 119 4.18 -3.43 3.50
C HIS A 119 3.32 -4.06 4.61
N VAL A 120 2.12 -4.58 4.26
CA VAL A 120 1.27 -5.32 5.21
C VAL A 120 1.95 -6.60 5.70
N ILE A 121 2.62 -7.34 4.79
CA ILE A 121 3.37 -8.56 5.13
C ILE A 121 4.54 -8.21 6.05
N ASN A 122 5.33 -7.22 5.69
CA ASN A 122 6.50 -6.79 6.45
C ASN A 122 6.12 -6.41 7.89
N ASP A 123 5.05 -5.65 8.07
CA ASP A 123 4.56 -5.30 9.40
C ASP A 123 4.01 -6.51 10.17
N GLY A 124 3.22 -7.37 9.51
CA GLY A 124 2.67 -8.58 10.12
C GLY A 124 3.75 -9.59 10.57
N PHE A 125 4.93 -9.56 9.97
CA PHE A 125 6.06 -10.43 10.26
C PHE A 125 7.31 -9.68 10.75
N LYS A 126 7.16 -8.43 11.16
CA LYS A 126 8.27 -7.57 11.60
C LYS A 126 9.20 -8.23 12.62
N HIS A 127 8.65 -9.08 13.49
CA HIS A 127 9.42 -9.83 14.49
C HIS A 127 10.34 -10.91 13.90
N LEU A 128 10.18 -11.26 12.62
CA LEU A 128 11.02 -12.23 11.89
C LEU A 128 12.10 -11.56 11.04
N PHE A 129 12.01 -10.24 10.83
CA PHE A 129 13.00 -9.48 10.06
C PHE A 129 14.00 -8.83 11.00
N ASN A 130 15.27 -9.08 10.75
CA ASN A 130 16.37 -8.38 11.38
C ASN A 130 16.83 -7.27 10.44
N GLU A 131 16.44 -6.03 10.71
CA GLU A 131 16.75 -4.88 9.88
C GLU A 131 18.26 -4.61 9.81
N ASP A 132 18.97 -4.77 10.91
CA ASP A 132 20.44 -4.58 10.96
C ASP A 132 21.16 -5.62 10.09
N GLU A 133 20.71 -6.88 10.15
CA GLU A 133 21.22 -7.94 9.29
C GLU A 133 20.93 -7.63 7.83
N TRP A 134 19.69 -7.20 7.50
CA TRP A 134 19.33 -6.78 6.14
C TRP A 134 20.20 -5.65 5.62
N ILE A 135 20.43 -4.61 6.44
CA ILE A 135 21.29 -3.49 6.09
C ILE A 135 22.74 -3.94 5.87
N SER A 136 23.22 -4.94 6.61
CA SER A 136 24.59 -5.45 6.51
C SER A 136 24.94 -6.09 5.16
N PHE A 137 23.93 -6.49 4.37
CA PHE A 137 24.13 -7.02 3.01
C PHE A 137 24.44 -5.94 1.97
N ASN A 138 24.25 -4.67 2.29
CA ASN A 138 24.60 -3.57 1.41
C ASN A 138 26.10 -3.29 1.43
N ASP A 139 26.59 -2.59 0.40
CA ASP A 139 27.96 -2.10 0.37
C ASP A 139 28.29 -1.27 1.60
N LYS A 140 29.52 -1.37 2.12
CA LYS A 140 29.94 -0.72 3.38
C LYS A 140 29.69 0.80 3.42
N ASN A 141 29.67 1.45 2.27
CA ASN A 141 29.45 2.91 2.15
C ASN A 141 28.00 3.26 1.80
N PHE A 142 27.12 2.25 1.63
CA PHE A 142 25.72 2.51 1.31
C PHE A 142 24.97 3.04 2.53
N LYS A 143 24.15 4.05 2.30
CA LYS A 143 23.22 4.58 3.30
C LYS A 143 21.85 4.77 2.67
N TYR A 144 20.83 4.26 3.34
CA TYR A 144 19.47 4.56 2.95
C TYR A 144 19.15 6.04 3.09
N ALA A 145 18.29 6.56 2.24
CA ALA A 145 17.92 7.98 2.23
C ALA A 145 17.11 8.44 3.45
N GLY A 146 16.66 7.51 4.28
CA GLY A 146 15.89 7.79 5.50
C GLY A 146 14.42 8.16 5.29
N CYS A 147 13.98 8.40 4.06
CA CYS A 147 12.56 8.55 3.71
C CYS A 147 12.34 8.40 2.21
N SER A 148 11.12 8.02 1.80
CA SER A 148 10.75 7.74 0.41
C SER A 148 10.90 8.93 -0.55
N VAL A 149 10.87 10.16 -0.05
CA VAL A 149 11.05 11.40 -0.85
C VAL A 149 12.42 12.04 -0.69
N CYS A 150 13.26 11.52 0.22
CA CYS A 150 14.57 12.09 0.53
C CYS A 150 15.62 11.83 -0.57
N SER A 151 15.41 10.82 -1.42
CA SER A 151 16.29 10.50 -2.55
C SER A 151 16.58 11.71 -3.44
N LYS A 152 15.57 12.54 -3.70
CA LYS A 152 15.71 13.77 -4.49
C LYS A 152 16.63 14.82 -3.84
N LYS A 153 16.80 14.78 -2.52
CA LYS A 153 17.66 15.70 -1.78
C LYS A 153 19.12 15.25 -1.70
N LEU A 154 19.36 13.94 -1.89
CA LEU A 154 20.70 13.35 -1.78
C LEU A 154 21.46 13.33 -3.12
N GLY A 155 20.77 13.65 -4.22
CA GLY A 155 21.33 13.57 -5.57
C GLY A 155 21.39 12.13 -6.11
N LEU A 156 21.30 12.00 -7.43
CA LEU A 156 21.29 10.71 -8.12
C LEU A 156 22.64 9.96 -8.03
N GLU A 157 23.74 10.69 -7.82
CA GLU A 157 25.09 10.09 -7.79
C GLU A 157 25.24 9.06 -6.65
N THR A 158 24.57 9.27 -5.53
CA THR A 158 24.57 8.32 -4.40
C THR A 158 23.96 6.97 -4.79
N TYR A 159 23.14 6.93 -5.82
CA TYR A 159 22.42 5.74 -6.26
C TYR A 159 23.11 4.99 -7.41
N GLN A 160 23.97 5.64 -8.18
CA GLN A 160 24.60 5.05 -9.37
C GLN A 160 25.70 4.05 -9.03
N SER A 161 26.29 4.13 -7.83
CA SER A 161 27.41 3.30 -7.41
C SER A 161 27.04 2.03 -6.65
N THR A 162 25.74 1.76 -6.43
CA THR A 162 25.29 0.61 -5.64
C THR A 162 24.66 -0.48 -6.49
N ASN A 163 25.07 -1.73 -6.28
CA ASN A 163 24.55 -2.91 -6.96
C ASN A 163 23.38 -3.53 -6.18
N GLY A 164 22.54 -4.31 -6.84
CA GLY A 164 21.49 -5.12 -6.21
C GLY A 164 20.13 -4.45 -6.01
N PHE A 165 19.96 -3.22 -6.44
CA PHE A 165 18.67 -2.50 -6.35
C PHE A 165 17.95 -2.47 -7.70
N PHE A 166 16.66 -2.80 -7.69
CA PHE A 166 15.84 -2.82 -8.90
C PHE A 166 15.26 -1.45 -9.29
N THR A 167 15.14 -0.55 -8.33
CA THR A 167 14.57 0.79 -8.54
C THR A 167 15.25 1.81 -7.62
N GLU A 168 15.17 3.09 -7.99
CA GLU A 168 15.63 4.18 -7.13
C GLU A 168 14.88 4.22 -5.79
N TYR A 169 13.60 3.86 -5.79
CA TYR A 169 12.79 3.80 -4.58
C TYR A 169 13.31 2.77 -3.56
N SER A 170 13.82 1.63 -4.02
CA SER A 170 14.36 0.59 -3.15
C SER A 170 15.59 1.01 -2.34
N LYS A 171 16.19 2.15 -2.66
CA LYS A 171 17.34 2.74 -1.96
C LYS A 171 16.94 3.75 -0.88
N THR A 172 15.64 4.03 -0.72
CA THR A 172 15.18 5.12 0.15
C THR A 172 15.04 4.73 1.61
N ILE A 173 14.54 3.56 1.87
CA ILE A 173 14.34 3.00 3.22
C ILE A 173 14.56 1.49 3.17
N PRO A 174 14.95 0.84 4.30
CA PRO A 174 15.25 -0.59 4.33
C PRO A 174 14.03 -1.53 4.27
N SER A 175 12.82 -1.01 4.22
CA SER A 175 11.59 -1.80 4.23
C SER A 175 10.94 -1.93 2.86
#